data_1a8f5f5f3025d18baf3cd42a2161c18d
#
_entry.id   1a8f5f5f3025d18baf3cd42a2161c18d
#
_cell.length_a   1.000
_cell.length_b   1.000
_cell.length_c   1.000
_cell.angle_alpha   90.00
_cell.angle_beta   90.00
_cell.angle_gamma   90.00
#
_symmetry.space_group_name_H-M   'P 1'
#
loop_
_entity.id
_entity.type
_entity.pdbx_description
1 polymer ?
#
loop_
_entity_poly.entity_id
_entity_poly.type
_entity_poly.pdbx_seq_one_letter_code
_entity_poly.pdbx_strand_id
1 'polypeptide(L)'
;GDACMEYVCDTAREATDKPILNSGNHTPQTAKHLIESGRADFAMMGRPLIADPYLPRKLMENREEDVRPCIRCNEECIGRIWGRYSKLSCAVNPQANEEHAFRIVKTETPKNVVVIGGGPGGMEAARVAALKGNHVTLYERNELGGTLNLPAQAQFKTRLKALIEYYKTQMRKLGVTVVHQEIDIDSPVLAADLYQYIISGNNHDITFLQTNVILNVAFHDELV
;
A
#
# COMPACT_ATOMS: atom_id res chain seq x y z
N GLY A 1 -5.05 -17.52 10.24
CA GLY A 1 -6.29 -16.80 10.00
C GLY A 1 -6.29 -15.43 10.68
N ASP A 2 -7.35 -14.65 10.48
CA ASP A 2 -7.59 -13.42 11.22
C ASP A 2 -7.95 -13.76 12.67
N ALA A 3 -7.57 -12.89 13.62
CA ALA A 3 -7.85 -13.06 15.05
C ALA A 3 -7.47 -14.46 15.59
N CYS A 4 -6.35 -15.01 15.12
CA CYS A 4 -5.98 -16.41 15.39
C CYS A 4 -5.75 -16.76 16.88
N MET A 5 -5.64 -15.75 17.75
CA MET A 5 -5.46 -15.92 19.21
C MET A 5 -6.67 -15.44 20.02
N GLU A 6 -7.80 -15.20 19.37
CA GLU A 6 -9.02 -14.71 20.04
C GLU A 6 -9.56 -15.69 21.09
N TYR A 7 -9.43 -17.00 20.84
CA TYR A 7 -9.90 -18.06 21.77
C TYR A 7 -9.26 -18.00 23.15
N VAL A 8 -8.07 -17.38 23.28
CA VAL A 8 -7.36 -17.27 24.58
C VAL A 8 -8.06 -16.26 25.49
N CYS A 9 -8.84 -15.32 24.94
CA CYS A 9 -9.50 -14.28 25.71
C CYS A 9 -10.52 -14.83 26.71
N ASP A 10 -11.25 -15.87 26.35
CA ASP A 10 -12.28 -16.47 27.20
C ASP A 10 -11.65 -17.06 28.46
N THR A 11 -10.60 -17.86 28.29
CA THR A 11 -9.83 -18.42 29.41
C THR A 11 -9.17 -17.32 30.27
N ALA A 12 -8.65 -16.27 29.64
CA ALA A 12 -8.06 -15.17 30.37
C ALA A 12 -9.10 -14.41 31.21
N ARG A 13 -10.32 -14.22 30.65
CA ARG A 13 -11.42 -13.53 31.36
C ARG A 13 -11.90 -14.31 32.58
N GLU A 14 -11.88 -15.64 32.52
CA GLU A 14 -12.18 -16.48 33.68
C GLU A 14 -11.11 -16.41 34.77
N ALA A 15 -9.88 -16.11 34.41
CA ALA A 15 -8.74 -16.12 35.32
C ALA A 15 -8.44 -14.75 35.97
N THR A 16 -8.96 -13.65 35.44
CA THR A 16 -8.63 -12.32 35.93
C THR A 16 -9.68 -11.26 35.63
N ASP A 17 -9.83 -10.30 36.56
CA ASP A 17 -10.64 -9.08 36.37
C ASP A 17 -9.81 -7.92 35.75
N LYS A 18 -8.53 -8.14 35.48
CA LYS A 18 -7.68 -7.11 34.89
C LYS A 18 -8.01 -6.92 33.41
N PRO A 19 -7.70 -5.73 32.85
CA PRO A 19 -7.85 -5.48 31.43
C PRO A 19 -7.08 -6.50 30.58
N ILE A 20 -7.75 -7.05 29.58
CA ILE A 20 -7.20 -8.03 28.63
C ILE A 20 -6.83 -7.30 27.35
N LEU A 21 -5.58 -7.46 26.94
CA LEU A 21 -5.06 -6.99 25.65
C LEU A 21 -4.74 -8.20 24.78
N ASN A 22 -5.48 -8.37 23.68
CA ASN A 22 -5.30 -9.49 22.76
C ASN A 22 -4.51 -9.08 21.52
N SER A 23 -3.65 -9.97 21.07
CA SER A 23 -2.88 -9.84 19.83
C SER A 23 -3.02 -11.13 19.03
N GLY A 24 -3.09 -11.03 17.72
CA GLY A 24 -3.23 -12.23 16.86
C GLY A 24 -3.79 -11.97 15.48
N ASN A 25 -3.09 -11.20 14.68
CA ASN A 25 -3.51 -10.90 13.30
C ASN A 25 -4.88 -10.19 13.19
N HIS A 26 -5.18 -9.28 14.08
CA HIS A 26 -6.42 -8.52 14.00
C HIS A 26 -6.50 -7.68 12.72
N THR A 27 -7.71 -7.62 12.18
CA THR A 27 -8.17 -6.59 11.25
C THR A 27 -8.96 -5.56 12.03
N PRO A 28 -9.29 -4.40 11.45
CA PRO A 28 -10.22 -3.46 12.08
C PRO A 28 -11.53 -4.13 12.52
N GLN A 29 -12.12 -4.97 11.66
CA GLN A 29 -13.38 -5.66 11.92
C GLN A 29 -13.25 -6.68 13.06
N THR A 30 -12.20 -7.50 13.05
CA THR A 30 -12.01 -8.48 14.14
C THR A 30 -11.65 -7.81 15.46
N ALA A 31 -10.90 -6.71 15.43
CA ALA A 31 -10.60 -5.92 16.63
C ALA A 31 -11.88 -5.29 17.22
N LYS A 32 -12.72 -4.71 16.38
CA LYS A 32 -14.02 -4.17 16.79
C LYS A 32 -14.89 -5.24 17.41
N HIS A 33 -15.07 -6.37 16.73
CA HIS A 33 -15.85 -7.50 17.23
C HIS A 33 -15.36 -8.00 18.60
N LEU A 34 -14.05 -8.15 18.76
CA LEU A 34 -13.43 -8.61 20.01
C LEU A 34 -13.73 -7.70 21.20
N ILE A 35 -13.68 -6.39 20.99
CA ILE A 35 -13.95 -5.39 22.03
C ILE A 35 -15.46 -5.30 22.30
N GLU A 36 -16.29 -5.21 21.27
CA GLU A 36 -17.75 -5.10 21.42
C GLU A 36 -18.38 -6.33 22.07
N SER A 37 -17.80 -7.52 21.87
CA SER A 37 -18.22 -8.75 22.55
C SER A 37 -17.77 -8.85 24.01
N GLY A 38 -16.99 -7.90 24.52
CA GLY A 38 -16.47 -7.89 25.89
C GLY A 38 -15.39 -8.93 26.18
N ARG A 39 -14.90 -9.66 25.16
CA ARG A 39 -13.90 -10.72 25.32
C ARG A 39 -12.52 -10.17 25.63
N ALA A 40 -12.19 -8.98 25.10
CA ALA A 40 -11.00 -8.24 25.46
C ALA A 40 -11.30 -6.74 25.56
N ASP A 41 -10.47 -6.02 26.28
CA ASP A 41 -10.58 -4.56 26.46
C ASP A 41 -9.79 -3.80 25.39
N PHE A 42 -8.73 -4.44 24.87
CA PHE A 42 -7.86 -3.86 23.85
C PHE A 42 -7.49 -4.89 22.79
N ALA A 43 -7.36 -4.44 21.54
CA ALA A 43 -6.81 -5.22 20.43
C ALA A 43 -5.49 -4.62 19.96
N MET A 44 -4.44 -5.44 19.92
CA MET A 44 -3.12 -5.03 19.46
C MET A 44 -2.94 -5.32 17.98
N MET A 45 -2.54 -4.31 17.22
CA MET A 45 -2.27 -4.41 15.79
C MET A 45 -0.84 -3.92 15.47
N GLY A 46 0.14 -4.81 15.37
CA GLY A 46 1.53 -4.45 15.01
C GLY A 46 1.70 -4.19 13.52
N ARG A 47 1.74 -5.25 12.72
CA ARG A 47 1.97 -5.17 11.26
C ARG A 47 0.96 -4.30 10.50
N PRO A 48 -0.34 -4.27 10.83
CA PRO A 48 -1.26 -3.32 10.21
C PRO A 48 -0.87 -1.86 10.39
N LEU A 49 -0.30 -1.49 11.56
CA LEU A 49 0.18 -0.12 11.84
C LEU A 49 1.50 0.21 11.14
N ILE A 50 2.31 -0.80 10.79
CA ILE A 50 3.47 -0.60 9.91
C ILE A 50 3.02 -0.33 8.47
N ALA A 51 2.01 -1.07 8.00
CA ALA A 51 1.44 -0.87 6.67
C ALA A 51 0.70 0.47 6.55
N ASP A 52 0.00 0.88 7.60
CA ASP A 52 -0.74 2.14 7.67
C ASP A 52 -0.68 2.74 9.09
N PRO A 53 0.26 3.64 9.37
CA PRO A 53 0.39 4.26 10.70
C PRO A 53 -0.83 5.13 11.08
N TYR A 54 -1.61 5.57 10.11
CA TYR A 54 -2.82 6.37 10.31
C TYR A 54 -4.10 5.53 10.41
N LEU A 55 -4.00 4.20 10.48
CA LEU A 55 -5.13 3.28 10.56
C LEU A 55 -6.13 3.69 11.67
N PRO A 56 -5.74 3.94 12.93
CA PRO A 56 -6.70 4.30 13.98
C PRO A 56 -7.45 5.59 13.64
N ARG A 57 -6.75 6.61 13.16
CA ARG A 57 -7.35 7.89 12.75
C ARG A 57 -8.37 7.68 11.62
N LYS A 58 -8.01 6.89 10.61
CA LYS A 58 -8.91 6.61 9.48
C LYS A 58 -10.19 5.92 9.93
N LEU A 59 -10.08 4.97 10.87
CA LEU A 59 -11.27 4.32 11.45
C LEU A 59 -12.15 5.29 12.24
N MET A 60 -11.55 6.16 13.07
CA MET A 60 -12.29 7.19 13.82
C MET A 60 -13.02 8.17 12.89
N GLU A 61 -12.48 8.42 11.71
CA GLU A 61 -13.04 9.30 10.67
C GLU A 61 -13.98 8.55 9.70
N ASN A 62 -14.31 7.28 9.94
CA ASN A 62 -15.11 6.41 9.06
C ASN A 62 -14.56 6.33 7.62
N ARG A 63 -13.24 6.28 7.49
CA ARG A 63 -12.50 6.17 6.21
C ARG A 63 -11.79 4.82 6.11
N GLU A 64 -12.50 3.76 6.38
CA GLU A 64 -11.94 2.40 6.39
C GLU A 64 -11.38 1.99 5.02
N GLU A 65 -12.02 2.42 3.93
CA GLU A 65 -11.57 2.17 2.57
C GLU A 65 -10.24 2.86 2.21
N ASP A 66 -9.79 3.81 3.03
CA ASP A 66 -8.48 4.48 2.89
C ASP A 66 -7.36 3.76 3.64
N VAL A 67 -7.68 2.71 4.39
CA VAL A 67 -6.68 1.95 5.15
C VAL A 67 -5.89 1.07 4.20
N ARG A 68 -4.56 1.27 4.17
CA ARG A 68 -3.65 0.40 3.43
C ARG A 68 -3.53 -0.96 4.15
N PRO A 69 -3.94 -2.06 3.53
CA PRO A 69 -3.95 -3.35 4.21
C PRO A 69 -2.55 -3.94 4.33
N CYS A 70 -2.23 -4.49 5.49
CA CYS A 70 -1.09 -5.40 5.63
C CYS A 70 -1.38 -6.71 4.89
N ILE A 71 -0.53 -7.10 3.95
CA ILE A 71 -0.67 -8.34 3.16
C ILE A 71 -0.10 -9.58 3.86
N ARG A 72 0.46 -9.42 5.05
CA ARG A 72 1.02 -10.50 5.89
C ARG A 72 2.16 -11.30 5.20
N CYS A 73 2.90 -10.67 4.31
CA CYS A 73 4.05 -11.30 3.65
C CYS A 73 5.20 -11.61 4.61
N ASN A 74 5.32 -10.85 5.70
CA ASN A 74 6.42 -10.90 6.67
C ASN A 74 7.82 -10.56 6.10
N GLU A 75 7.93 -10.21 4.82
CA GLU A 75 9.20 -10.00 4.12
C GLU A 75 10.01 -8.84 4.69
N GLU A 76 9.47 -7.63 4.60
CA GLU A 76 10.19 -6.42 4.91
C GLU A 76 10.08 -5.97 6.38
N CYS A 77 9.24 -6.61 7.17
CA CYS A 77 9.13 -6.36 8.61
C CYS A 77 9.91 -7.43 9.39
N ILE A 78 9.26 -8.58 9.71
CA ILE A 78 9.86 -9.65 10.51
C ILE A 78 11.06 -10.25 9.79
N GLY A 79 10.97 -10.51 8.48
CA GLY A 79 12.05 -11.09 7.70
C GLY A 79 13.32 -10.24 7.66
N ARG A 80 13.18 -8.90 7.60
CA ARG A 80 14.36 -8.02 7.67
C ARG A 80 14.99 -7.98 9.05
N ILE A 81 14.18 -7.87 10.11
CA ILE A 81 14.70 -7.77 11.47
C ILE A 81 15.37 -9.07 11.89
N TRP A 82 14.74 -10.19 11.67
CA TRP A 82 15.19 -11.48 12.21
C TRP A 82 15.98 -12.32 11.21
N GLY A 83 15.70 -12.19 9.92
CA GLY A 83 16.39 -12.95 8.88
C GLY A 83 17.62 -12.25 8.30
N ARG A 84 17.53 -10.93 8.10
CA ARG A 84 18.59 -10.13 7.47
C ARG A 84 19.31 -9.19 8.45
N TYR A 85 18.89 -9.13 9.71
CA TYR A 85 19.43 -8.21 10.73
C TYR A 85 19.51 -6.76 10.25
N SER A 86 18.49 -6.32 9.53
CA SER A 86 18.42 -5.00 8.91
C SER A 86 17.26 -4.20 9.51
N LYS A 87 17.22 -2.89 9.24
CA LYS A 87 16.14 -2.02 9.70
C LYS A 87 14.80 -2.46 9.11
N LEU A 88 13.74 -2.30 9.91
CA LEU A 88 12.37 -2.57 9.49
C LEU A 88 11.99 -1.76 8.25
N SER A 89 11.25 -2.37 7.35
CA SER A 89 10.56 -1.75 6.23
C SER A 89 9.20 -2.41 6.01
N CYS A 90 8.50 -2.11 4.93
CA CYS A 90 7.23 -2.74 4.60
C CYS A 90 7.03 -2.84 3.09
N ALA A 91 6.68 -4.03 2.61
CA ALA A 91 6.46 -4.30 1.18
C ALA A 91 5.32 -3.47 0.55
N VAL A 92 4.39 -2.96 1.37
CA VAL A 92 3.26 -2.17 0.87
C VAL A 92 3.29 -0.70 1.32
N ASN A 93 4.19 -0.34 2.23
CA ASN A 93 4.35 1.04 2.71
C ASN A 93 5.81 1.50 2.53
N PRO A 94 6.13 2.18 1.43
CA PRO A 94 7.50 2.66 1.17
C PRO A 94 8.03 3.64 2.22
N GLN A 95 7.14 4.30 2.97
CA GLN A 95 7.52 5.25 4.00
C GLN A 95 7.89 4.59 5.34
N ALA A 96 7.61 3.29 5.53
CA ALA A 96 7.87 2.62 6.80
C ALA A 96 9.36 2.69 7.19
N ASN A 97 9.64 3.35 8.32
CA ASN A 97 10.98 3.65 8.85
C ASN A 97 11.83 4.60 7.96
N GLU A 98 11.19 5.25 6.98
CA GLU A 98 11.77 6.27 6.10
C GLU A 98 10.83 7.49 5.99
N GLU A 99 10.01 7.74 7.01
CA GLU A 99 8.94 8.74 6.99
C GLU A 99 9.48 10.16 6.74
N HIS A 100 10.69 10.42 7.20
CA HIS A 100 11.35 11.72 6.98
C HIS A 100 11.84 11.86 5.52
N ALA A 101 12.51 10.84 5.00
CA ALA A 101 13.09 10.85 3.66
C ALA A 101 12.01 10.86 2.56
N PHE A 102 10.94 10.07 2.77
CA PHE A 102 9.83 9.94 1.82
C PHE A 102 8.59 10.76 2.22
N ARG A 103 8.80 11.86 2.93
CA ARG A 103 7.71 12.77 3.30
C ARG A 103 7.01 13.30 2.05
N ILE A 104 5.68 13.15 2.02
CA ILE A 104 4.85 13.70 0.95
C ILE A 104 4.55 15.17 1.29
N VAL A 105 5.10 16.07 0.50
CA VAL A 105 4.89 17.52 0.60
C VAL A 105 4.21 17.99 -0.69
N LYS A 106 3.17 18.80 -0.56
CA LYS A 106 2.50 19.39 -1.72
C LYS A 106 3.45 20.31 -2.48
N THR A 107 3.43 20.21 -3.79
CA THR A 107 4.17 21.11 -4.67
C THR A 107 3.46 22.46 -4.81
N GLU A 108 4.23 23.52 -4.92
CA GLU A 108 3.70 24.86 -5.24
C GLU A 108 3.38 25.01 -6.73
N THR A 109 3.99 24.17 -7.57
CA THR A 109 3.82 24.18 -9.03
C THR A 109 3.34 22.79 -9.49
N PRO A 110 1.99 22.54 -9.51
CA PRO A 110 1.44 21.30 -10.03
C PRO A 110 1.89 21.02 -11.46
N LYS A 111 2.18 19.75 -11.74
CA LYS A 111 2.66 19.28 -13.04
C LYS A 111 1.76 18.20 -13.59
N ASN A 112 1.80 18.02 -14.91
CA ASN A 112 1.18 16.87 -15.54
C ASN A 112 2.15 15.68 -15.49
N VAL A 113 1.72 14.58 -14.89
CA VAL A 113 2.51 13.37 -14.67
C VAL A 113 1.83 12.22 -15.37
N VAL A 114 2.58 11.50 -16.19
CA VAL A 114 2.15 10.24 -16.77
C VAL A 114 2.77 9.08 -15.99
N VAL A 115 1.96 8.08 -15.69
CA VAL A 115 2.41 6.79 -15.16
C VAL A 115 2.06 5.70 -16.15
N ILE A 116 3.02 4.89 -16.54
CA ILE A 116 2.84 3.75 -17.45
C ILE A 116 2.91 2.47 -16.64
N GLY A 117 1.82 1.70 -16.65
CA GLY A 117 1.67 0.46 -15.90
C GLY A 117 0.91 0.62 -14.59
N GLY A 118 -0.24 -0.05 -14.50
CA GLY A 118 -1.17 -0.05 -13.35
C GLY A 118 -0.92 -1.18 -12.36
N GLY A 119 0.30 -1.69 -12.28
CA GLY A 119 0.73 -2.60 -11.21
C GLY A 119 0.88 -1.86 -9.86
N PRO A 120 1.22 -2.56 -8.76
CA PRO A 120 1.31 -1.95 -7.43
C PRO A 120 2.31 -0.79 -7.37
N GLY A 121 3.45 -0.90 -8.04
CA GLY A 121 4.46 0.16 -8.11
C GLY A 121 3.94 1.41 -8.84
N GLY A 122 3.31 1.24 -10.00
CA GLY A 122 2.74 2.35 -10.76
C GLY A 122 1.57 3.01 -10.03
N MET A 123 0.67 2.24 -9.43
CA MET A 123 -0.41 2.80 -8.61
C MET A 123 0.10 3.55 -7.38
N GLU A 124 1.18 3.07 -6.72
CA GLU A 124 1.80 3.82 -5.60
C GLU A 124 2.46 5.10 -6.10
N ALA A 125 3.17 5.07 -7.24
CA ALA A 125 3.75 6.26 -7.85
C ALA A 125 2.67 7.29 -8.22
N ALA A 126 1.58 6.86 -8.86
CA ALA A 126 0.44 7.71 -9.20
C ALA A 126 -0.20 8.33 -7.94
N ARG A 127 -0.39 7.51 -6.89
CA ARG A 127 -0.92 7.95 -5.60
C ARG A 127 -0.05 9.04 -4.97
N VAL A 128 1.25 8.83 -4.92
CA VAL A 128 2.19 9.80 -4.34
C VAL A 128 2.25 11.07 -5.16
N ALA A 129 2.30 10.97 -6.50
CA ALA A 129 2.29 12.13 -7.38
C ALA A 129 1.02 12.98 -7.22
N ALA A 130 -0.14 12.34 -7.13
CA ALA A 130 -1.42 13.01 -6.90
C ALA A 130 -1.50 13.64 -5.50
N LEU A 131 -1.03 12.95 -4.45
CA LEU A 131 -0.95 13.52 -3.10
C LEU A 131 -0.02 14.74 -3.02
N LYS A 132 1.01 14.80 -3.86
CA LYS A 132 1.86 15.97 -4.01
C LYS A 132 1.17 17.12 -4.76
N GLY A 133 -0.04 16.92 -5.27
CA GLY A 133 -0.84 17.94 -5.94
C GLY A 133 -0.68 18.00 -7.46
N ASN A 134 -0.05 16.99 -8.07
CA ASN A 134 0.10 16.92 -9.52
C ASN A 134 -1.17 16.36 -10.20
N HIS A 135 -1.32 16.68 -11.49
CA HIS A 135 -2.32 16.07 -12.37
C HIS A 135 -1.77 14.77 -12.93
N VAL A 136 -2.38 13.64 -12.59
CA VAL A 136 -1.82 12.32 -12.92
C VAL A 136 -2.71 11.58 -13.90
N THR A 137 -2.10 11.06 -14.98
CA THR A 137 -2.71 10.11 -15.90
C THR A 137 -1.95 8.80 -15.82
N LEU A 138 -2.66 7.72 -15.52
CA LEU A 138 -2.12 6.36 -15.44
C LEU A 138 -2.63 5.54 -16.62
N TYR A 139 -1.72 5.04 -17.43
CA TYR A 139 -2.03 4.13 -18.55
C TYR A 139 -1.79 2.68 -18.12
N GLU A 140 -2.79 1.84 -18.33
CA GLU A 140 -2.70 0.40 -18.07
C GLU A 140 -3.44 -0.35 -19.18
N ARG A 141 -2.77 -1.31 -19.83
CA ARG A 141 -3.35 -2.07 -20.92
C ARG A 141 -4.46 -3.03 -20.48
N ASN A 142 -4.38 -3.50 -19.24
CA ASN A 142 -5.31 -4.48 -18.68
C ASN A 142 -6.02 -3.87 -17.45
N GLU A 143 -6.47 -4.74 -16.56
CA GLU A 143 -7.03 -4.35 -15.27
C GLU A 143 -5.93 -3.86 -14.30
N LEU A 144 -6.25 -2.83 -13.51
CA LEU A 144 -5.39 -2.37 -12.43
C LEU A 144 -5.05 -3.53 -11.47
N GLY A 145 -3.79 -3.57 -11.02
CA GLY A 145 -3.26 -4.61 -10.15
C GLY A 145 -2.07 -5.34 -10.75
N GLY A 146 -1.91 -5.30 -12.09
CA GLY A 146 -0.78 -5.92 -12.78
C GLY A 146 -0.58 -7.38 -12.40
N THR A 147 0.66 -7.77 -12.10
CA THR A 147 1.02 -9.15 -11.73
C THR A 147 0.37 -9.64 -10.43
N LEU A 148 -0.12 -8.74 -9.56
CA LEU A 148 -0.85 -9.15 -8.35
C LEU A 148 -2.22 -9.78 -8.65
N ASN A 149 -2.82 -9.50 -9.81
CA ASN A 149 -4.14 -10.02 -10.15
C ASN A 149 -4.16 -11.55 -10.18
N LEU A 150 -3.10 -12.19 -10.67
CA LEU A 150 -3.04 -13.65 -10.72
C LEU A 150 -3.00 -14.31 -9.34
N PRO A 151 -2.06 -14.01 -8.43
CA PRO A 151 -2.04 -14.60 -7.10
C PRO A 151 -3.24 -14.16 -6.23
N ALA A 152 -3.85 -13.01 -6.50
CA ALA A 152 -5.04 -12.54 -5.79
C ALA A 152 -6.30 -13.39 -6.07
N GLN A 153 -6.32 -14.21 -7.13
CA GLN A 153 -7.41 -15.14 -7.42
C GLN A 153 -7.47 -16.29 -6.40
N ALA A 154 -6.35 -16.62 -5.76
CA ALA A 154 -6.34 -17.68 -4.77
C ALA A 154 -7.19 -17.30 -3.54
N GLN A 155 -8.13 -18.18 -3.17
CA GLN A 155 -9.11 -17.93 -2.09
C GLN A 155 -8.47 -17.57 -0.75
N PHE A 156 -7.30 -18.11 -0.46
CA PHE A 156 -6.57 -17.84 0.79
C PHE A 156 -5.72 -16.56 0.76
N LYS A 157 -5.54 -15.92 -0.41
CA LYS A 157 -4.77 -14.68 -0.58
C LYS A 157 -5.65 -13.42 -0.62
N THR A 158 -6.69 -13.38 0.20
CA THR A 158 -7.67 -12.27 0.26
C THR A 158 -7.01 -10.90 0.49
N ARG A 159 -5.85 -10.88 1.14
CA ARG A 159 -5.12 -9.63 1.43
C ARG A 159 -4.52 -8.97 0.20
N LEU A 160 -4.12 -9.75 -0.81
CA LEU A 160 -3.66 -9.19 -2.09
C LEU A 160 -4.82 -8.53 -2.83
N LYS A 161 -5.99 -9.17 -2.82
CA LYS A 161 -7.22 -8.58 -3.38
C LYS A 161 -7.56 -7.26 -2.68
N ALA A 162 -7.51 -7.24 -1.34
CA ALA A 162 -7.75 -6.02 -0.56
C ALA A 162 -6.75 -4.90 -0.90
N LEU A 163 -5.48 -5.23 -1.16
CA LEU A 163 -4.47 -4.25 -1.57
C LEU A 163 -4.79 -3.64 -2.94
N ILE A 164 -5.21 -4.46 -3.90
CA ILE A 164 -5.60 -3.98 -5.23
C ILE A 164 -6.81 -3.04 -5.10
N GLU A 165 -7.83 -3.40 -4.33
CA GLU A 165 -9.02 -2.57 -4.13
C GLU A 165 -8.69 -1.27 -3.37
N TYR A 166 -7.77 -1.30 -2.41
CA TYR A 166 -7.23 -0.09 -1.79
C TYR A 166 -6.64 0.86 -2.84
N TYR A 167 -5.76 0.37 -3.72
CA TYR A 167 -5.16 1.20 -4.75
C TYR A 167 -6.19 1.74 -5.75
N LYS A 168 -7.13 0.94 -6.21
CA LYS A 168 -8.23 1.40 -7.07
C LYS A 168 -9.03 2.53 -6.41
N THR A 169 -9.31 2.38 -5.11
CA THR A 169 -9.99 3.41 -4.33
C THR A 169 -9.16 4.69 -4.24
N GLN A 170 -7.84 4.57 -4.02
CA GLN A 170 -6.95 5.73 -3.98
C GLN A 170 -6.87 6.44 -5.33
N MET A 171 -6.78 5.71 -6.45
CA MET A 171 -6.79 6.32 -7.79
C MET A 171 -8.04 7.18 -7.99
N ARG A 172 -9.21 6.62 -7.68
CA ARG A 172 -10.48 7.33 -7.79
C ARG A 172 -10.56 8.55 -6.88
N LYS A 173 -10.22 8.42 -5.59
CA LYS A 173 -10.32 9.51 -4.59
C LYS A 173 -9.35 10.67 -4.85
N LEU A 174 -8.18 10.35 -5.40
CA LEU A 174 -7.16 11.35 -5.71
C LEU A 174 -7.31 11.97 -7.10
N GLY A 175 -8.34 11.58 -7.85
CA GLY A 175 -8.59 12.13 -9.19
C GLY A 175 -7.55 11.71 -10.23
N VAL A 176 -6.92 10.55 -10.06
CA VAL A 176 -6.03 10.00 -11.07
C VAL A 176 -6.85 9.56 -12.27
N THR A 177 -6.52 10.07 -13.46
CA THR A 177 -7.13 9.64 -14.72
C THR A 177 -6.55 8.30 -15.13
N VAL A 178 -7.35 7.24 -15.09
CA VAL A 178 -6.94 5.91 -15.54
C VAL A 178 -7.39 5.71 -16.98
N VAL A 179 -6.44 5.41 -17.86
CA VAL A 179 -6.68 5.14 -19.29
C VAL A 179 -6.32 3.69 -19.60
N HIS A 180 -7.31 2.91 -20.03
CA HIS A 180 -7.11 1.52 -20.42
C HIS A 180 -6.58 1.45 -21.86
N GLN A 181 -5.27 1.62 -21.99
CA GLN A 181 -4.56 1.61 -23.27
C GLN A 181 -3.13 1.13 -23.06
N GLU A 182 -2.64 0.30 -23.99
CA GLU A 182 -1.22 -0.03 -24.06
C GLU A 182 -0.45 1.14 -24.67
N ILE A 183 0.51 1.66 -23.92
CA ILE A 183 1.48 2.63 -24.43
C ILE A 183 2.88 2.20 -23.99
N ASP A 184 3.85 2.51 -24.81
CA ASP A 184 5.29 2.38 -24.52
C ASP A 184 5.94 3.76 -24.44
N ILE A 185 7.23 3.78 -24.17
CA ILE A 185 7.99 5.02 -24.00
C ILE A 185 8.12 5.82 -25.29
N ASP A 186 7.99 5.17 -26.44
CA ASP A 186 8.08 5.78 -27.77
C ASP A 186 6.69 6.20 -28.30
N SER A 187 5.66 6.02 -27.49
CA SER A 187 4.27 6.33 -27.89
C SER A 187 4.13 7.82 -28.24
N PRO A 188 3.49 8.17 -29.36
CA PRO A 188 3.21 9.54 -29.75
C PRO A 188 2.43 10.35 -28.69
N VAL A 189 1.67 9.68 -27.84
CA VAL A 189 0.94 10.29 -26.72
C VAL A 189 1.89 10.97 -25.74
N LEU A 190 3.14 10.48 -25.63
CA LEU A 190 4.19 11.00 -24.73
C LEU A 190 5.03 12.09 -25.38
N ALA A 191 5.01 12.19 -26.71
CA ALA A 191 5.81 13.16 -27.47
C ALA A 191 5.28 14.61 -27.43
N ALA A 192 4.05 14.79 -26.96
CA ALA A 192 3.50 16.14 -26.79
C ALA A 192 4.08 16.75 -25.52
N ASP A 193 4.41 18.05 -25.54
CA ASP A 193 4.84 18.86 -24.38
C ASP A 193 3.82 18.91 -23.21
N LEU A 194 2.86 17.98 -23.21
CA LEU A 194 1.76 17.86 -22.26
C LEU A 194 2.21 17.31 -20.90
N TYR A 195 3.31 16.54 -20.86
CA TYR A 195 3.74 15.86 -19.63
C TYR A 195 5.15 16.27 -19.24
N GLN A 196 5.30 16.73 -18.01
CA GLN A 196 6.59 17.12 -17.45
C GLN A 196 7.34 15.95 -16.80
N TYR A 197 6.64 14.87 -16.45
CA TYR A 197 7.24 13.66 -15.86
C TYR A 197 6.56 12.41 -16.37
N ILE A 198 7.36 11.43 -16.75
CA ILE A 198 6.93 10.10 -17.15
C ILE A 198 7.52 9.11 -16.15
N ILE A 199 6.66 8.28 -15.56
CA ILE A 199 7.04 7.21 -14.66
C ILE A 199 6.65 5.91 -15.34
N SER A 200 7.62 5.10 -15.75
CA SER A 200 7.37 3.79 -16.33
C SER A 200 7.68 2.69 -15.32
N GLY A 201 6.73 1.81 -15.07
CA GLY A 201 6.89 0.62 -14.26
C GLY A 201 6.84 -0.62 -15.15
N ASN A 202 7.97 -1.08 -15.66
CA ASN A 202 8.09 -2.39 -16.29
C ASN A 202 8.57 -3.39 -15.25
N ASN A 203 7.93 -4.52 -15.16
CA ASN A 203 8.07 -5.72 -14.32
C ASN A 203 9.11 -5.72 -13.18
N HIS A 204 10.20 -4.93 -13.24
CA HIS A 204 11.27 -4.87 -12.24
C HIS A 204 11.84 -3.46 -12.00
N ASP A 205 11.58 -2.49 -12.88
CA ASP A 205 12.15 -1.15 -12.78
C ASP A 205 11.08 -0.06 -12.82
N ILE A 206 11.20 0.95 -11.97
CA ILE A 206 10.48 2.22 -12.11
C ILE A 206 11.45 3.22 -12.72
N THR A 207 11.20 3.60 -13.96
CA THR A 207 11.98 4.61 -14.66
C THR A 207 11.27 5.95 -14.57
N PHE A 208 11.99 6.96 -14.06
CA PHE A 208 11.52 8.34 -14.08
C PHE A 208 12.16 9.03 -15.27
N LEU A 209 11.34 9.47 -16.21
CA LEU A 209 11.77 10.31 -17.32
C LEU A 209 11.28 11.73 -17.07
N GLN A 210 12.20 12.62 -16.76
CA GLN A 210 11.97 14.04 -16.95
C GLN A 210 12.41 14.38 -18.36
N THR A 211 11.71 15.24 -19.07
CA THR A 211 12.05 15.60 -20.47
C THR A 211 13.49 16.10 -20.66
N ASN A 212 14.23 16.30 -19.57
CA ASN A 212 15.66 16.64 -19.56
C ASN A 212 16.54 15.82 -18.59
N VAL A 213 15.99 14.84 -17.85
CA VAL A 213 16.77 14.00 -16.91
C VAL A 213 16.15 12.61 -16.78
N ILE A 214 16.91 11.58 -17.09
CA ILE A 214 16.55 10.17 -16.85
C ILE A 214 16.99 9.83 -15.42
N LEU A 215 16.03 9.61 -14.52
CA LEU A 215 16.29 9.06 -13.19
C LEU A 215 15.81 7.61 -13.16
N ASN A 216 16.74 6.67 -13.24
CA ASN A 216 16.49 5.26 -12.99
C ASN A 216 16.47 5.03 -11.47
N VAL A 217 15.32 4.69 -10.93
CA VAL A 217 15.23 4.12 -9.58
C VAL A 217 15.12 2.61 -9.75
N ALA A 218 16.26 1.94 -9.77
CA ALA A 218 16.32 0.50 -9.67
C ALA A 218 15.89 0.10 -8.25
N PHE A 219 14.84 -0.71 -8.13
CA PHE A 219 14.69 -1.53 -6.94
C PHE A 219 15.75 -2.62 -7.04
N HIS A 220 16.74 -2.59 -6.16
CA HIS A 220 17.72 -3.65 -6.07
C HIS A 220 17.00 -4.98 -5.89
N ASP A 221 17.05 -5.78 -6.94
CA ASP A 221 16.79 -7.22 -6.89
C ASP A 221 17.97 -7.89 -6.15
N GLU A 222 17.90 -7.92 -4.84
CA GLU A 222 18.56 -8.95 -4.05
C GLU A 222 17.49 -9.86 -3.44
N LEU A 223 16.82 -10.61 -4.32
CA LEU A 223 15.98 -11.74 -3.96
C LEU A 223 16.29 -12.88 -4.93
N VAL A 224 17.41 -13.56 -4.70
CA VAL A 224 17.61 -14.96 -5.01
C VAL A 224 17.83 -15.70 -3.69
#